data_a1d626ecca18ba58027f45b15826f2ba
#
_entry.id   a1d626ecca18ba58027f45b15826f2ba
#
_cell.length_a   1.000
_cell.length_b   1.000
_cell.length_c   1.000
_cell.angle_alpha   90.00
_cell.angle_beta   90.00
_cell.angle_gamma   90.00
#
_symmetry.space_group_name_H-M   'P 1'
#
loop_
_entity.id
_entity.type
_entity.pdbx_description
1 polymer ?
#
loop_
_entity_poly.entity_id
_entity_poly.type
_entity_poly.pdbx_seq_one_letter_code
_entity_poly.pdbx_strand_id
1 'polypeptide(L)'
;NLYPYQQLYFSSFRYGNLQPVFPSANSEIDSTVNELPLSALTNTDILLVTGIASPAPILEELKMYTDQIDSLSFDDHHHFSHRDIQQIKERFGKLKGEHKLIVTTEKDATRLIHHPALSEELKPFIYALPIEIEILQNQQDKFNQHIIGYVRENTRNSSFSERENAHQS
;
A
#
# COMPACT_ATOMS: atom_id res chain seq x y z
N ASN A 1 -32.09 1.02 5.87
CA ASN A 1 -32.84 0.25 4.88
C ASN A 1 -32.22 0.48 3.51
N LEU A 2 -31.88 -0.63 2.80
CA LEU A 2 -31.41 -0.57 1.41
C LEU A 2 -32.60 -0.45 0.46
N TYR A 3 -32.45 0.33 -0.62
CA TYR A 3 -33.40 0.31 -1.71
C TYR A 3 -33.30 -0.99 -2.52
N PRO A 4 -34.36 -1.47 -3.22
CA PRO A 4 -34.34 -2.77 -3.92
C PRO A 4 -33.25 -2.94 -4.98
N TYR A 5 -32.70 -1.83 -5.50
CA TYR A 5 -31.63 -1.81 -6.51
C TYR A 5 -30.22 -1.67 -5.90
N GLN A 6 -30.11 -1.45 -4.59
CA GLN A 6 -28.81 -1.36 -3.89
C GLN A 6 -28.32 -2.76 -3.52
N GLN A 7 -27.03 -2.97 -3.65
CA GLN A 7 -26.34 -4.17 -3.19
C GLN A 7 -25.29 -3.79 -2.16
N LEU A 8 -25.18 -4.59 -1.12
CA LEU A 8 -24.22 -4.42 -0.05
C LEU A 8 -23.13 -5.48 -0.19
N TYR A 9 -21.90 -5.05 -0.19
CA TYR A 9 -20.72 -5.89 -0.15
C TYR A 9 -19.90 -5.57 1.09
N PHE A 10 -19.30 -6.58 1.68
CA PHE A 10 -18.35 -6.43 2.77
C PHE A 10 -16.95 -6.71 2.23
N SER A 11 -15.99 -5.91 2.66
CA SER A 11 -14.59 -6.09 2.30
C SER A 11 -13.70 -6.07 3.52
N SER A 12 -12.53 -6.70 3.41
CA SER A 12 -11.46 -6.66 4.39
C SER A 12 -10.13 -6.36 3.70
N PHE A 13 -9.14 -5.92 4.47
CA PHE A 13 -7.76 -5.87 4.02
C PHE A 13 -7.10 -7.23 4.21
N ARG A 14 -6.30 -7.62 3.23
CA ARG A 14 -5.38 -8.74 3.29
C ARG A 14 -3.97 -8.22 3.10
N TYR A 15 -3.09 -8.52 4.04
CA TYR A 15 -1.71 -8.08 4.01
C TYR A 15 -0.81 -9.20 3.48
N GLY A 16 0.10 -8.85 2.57
CA GLY A 16 1.08 -9.77 2.00
C GLY A 16 2.38 -9.82 2.79
N ASN A 17 3.34 -10.57 2.29
CA ASN A 17 4.71 -10.54 2.80
C ASN A 17 5.36 -9.19 2.49
N LEU A 18 6.27 -8.74 3.35
CA LEU A 18 7.05 -7.52 3.10
C LEU A 18 7.95 -7.72 1.88
N GLN A 19 7.91 -6.77 0.95
CA GLN A 19 8.71 -6.77 -0.26
C GLN A 19 9.82 -5.72 -0.18
N PRO A 20 11.10 -6.07 -0.46
CA PRO A 20 12.17 -5.09 -0.46
C PRO A 20 11.91 -4.03 -1.53
N VAL A 21 11.97 -2.75 -1.16
CA VAL A 21 11.80 -1.63 -2.10
C VAL A 21 13.02 -1.51 -3.02
N PHE A 22 14.19 -1.90 -2.54
CA PHE A 22 15.46 -1.89 -3.27
C PHE A 22 16.04 -3.30 -3.30
N PRO A 23 15.61 -4.16 -4.23
CA PRO A 23 16.16 -5.50 -4.36
C PRO A 23 17.65 -5.44 -4.75
N SER A 24 18.46 -6.34 -4.17
CA SER A 24 19.88 -6.45 -4.52
C SER A 24 20.05 -6.86 -5.98
N ALA A 25 21.06 -6.32 -6.66
CA ALA A 25 21.35 -6.60 -8.08
C ALA A 25 21.60 -8.09 -8.41
N ASN A 26 21.79 -8.93 -7.38
CA ASN A 26 22.00 -10.37 -7.52
C ASN A 26 20.69 -11.20 -7.51
N SER A 27 19.52 -10.55 -7.41
CA SER A 27 18.21 -11.22 -7.31
C SER A 27 17.40 -11.19 -8.60
N GLU A 28 18.04 -11.07 -9.76
CA GLU A 28 17.36 -10.99 -11.09
C GLU A 28 16.57 -12.26 -11.49
N ILE A 29 16.63 -13.36 -10.72
CA ILE A 29 16.07 -14.65 -11.15
C ILE A 29 14.75 -15.02 -10.44
N ASP A 30 14.46 -14.48 -9.26
CA ASP A 30 13.18 -14.77 -8.58
C ASP A 30 12.79 -13.67 -7.58
N SER A 31 11.79 -12.89 -7.91
CA SER A 31 11.28 -11.80 -7.05
C SER A 31 10.69 -12.31 -5.72
N THR A 32 10.37 -13.60 -5.61
CA THR A 32 9.82 -14.21 -4.40
C THR A 32 10.88 -14.59 -3.36
N VAL A 33 12.16 -14.65 -3.75
CA VAL A 33 13.26 -15.11 -2.87
C VAL A 33 13.62 -14.10 -1.76
N ASN A 34 13.21 -12.84 -1.89
CA ASN A 34 13.54 -11.78 -0.94
C ASN A 34 12.35 -11.24 -0.13
N GLU A 35 11.18 -11.87 -0.24
CA GLU A 35 10.03 -11.49 0.58
C GLU A 35 10.23 -11.92 2.04
N LEU A 36 9.87 -11.03 2.98
CA LEU A 36 9.92 -11.31 4.40
C LEU A 36 8.49 -11.54 4.93
N PRO A 37 8.14 -12.75 5.37
CA PRO A 37 6.83 -12.99 5.93
C PRO A 37 6.62 -12.20 7.23
N LEU A 38 5.41 -11.70 7.47
CA LEU A 38 5.09 -10.94 8.67
C LEU A 38 5.39 -11.72 9.96
N SER A 39 5.23 -13.04 9.93
CA SER A 39 5.57 -13.92 11.06
C SER A 39 7.06 -13.92 11.45
N ALA A 40 7.94 -13.45 10.57
CA ALA A 40 9.37 -13.33 10.86
C ALA A 40 9.74 -12.02 11.58
N LEU A 41 8.79 -11.12 11.81
CA LEU A 41 9.01 -9.81 12.45
C LEU A 41 9.18 -9.89 13.98
N THR A 42 9.13 -11.06 14.57
CA THR A 42 9.35 -11.24 16.01
C THR A 42 10.70 -10.66 16.43
N ASN A 43 10.70 -9.80 17.46
CA ASN A 43 11.88 -9.06 17.95
C ASN A 43 12.53 -8.11 16.92
N THR A 44 11.74 -7.63 15.95
CA THR A 44 12.19 -6.64 14.97
C THR A 44 11.64 -5.26 15.34
N ASP A 45 12.52 -4.26 15.43
CA ASP A 45 12.14 -2.86 15.58
C ASP A 45 11.66 -2.32 14.22
N ILE A 46 10.45 -1.79 14.17
CA ILE A 46 9.87 -1.27 12.94
C ILE A 46 9.72 0.25 13.04
N LEU A 47 10.20 0.97 12.03
CA LEU A 47 9.77 2.32 11.73
C LEU A 47 8.71 2.25 10.63
N LEU A 48 7.43 2.42 11.00
CA LEU A 48 6.34 2.51 10.04
C LEU A 48 6.27 3.93 9.46
N VAL A 49 6.49 4.07 8.15
CA VAL A 49 6.44 5.36 7.42
C VAL A 49 5.29 5.34 6.45
N THR A 50 4.31 6.24 6.63
CA THR A 50 3.11 6.28 5.79
C THR A 50 2.68 7.69 5.44
N GLY A 51 2.25 7.90 4.18
CA GLY A 51 1.56 9.09 3.69
C GLY A 51 0.16 8.74 3.19
N ILE A 52 -0.66 8.15 4.07
CA ILE A 52 -2.05 7.75 3.81
C ILE A 52 -2.99 8.29 4.88
N ALA A 53 -4.28 8.44 4.53
CA ALA A 53 -5.29 9.04 5.41
C ALA A 53 -5.51 8.24 6.72
N SER A 54 -5.36 6.92 6.71
CA SER A 54 -5.60 6.08 7.89
C SER A 54 -4.54 4.97 8.02
N PRO A 55 -3.44 5.20 8.75
CA PRO A 55 -2.41 4.20 8.99
C PRO A 55 -2.78 3.16 10.07
N ALA A 56 -3.86 3.39 10.83
CA ALA A 56 -4.23 2.55 11.97
C ALA A 56 -4.39 1.07 11.63
N PRO A 57 -5.05 0.66 10.52
CA PRO A 57 -5.18 -0.76 10.18
C PRO A 57 -3.83 -1.45 9.93
N ILE A 58 -2.86 -0.76 9.32
CA ILE A 58 -1.50 -1.29 9.11
C ILE A 58 -0.78 -1.46 10.46
N LEU A 59 -0.91 -0.46 11.32
CA LEU A 59 -0.29 -0.50 12.65
C LEU A 59 -0.86 -1.64 13.50
N GLU A 60 -2.17 -1.88 13.45
CA GLU A 60 -2.83 -2.98 14.14
C GLU A 60 -2.36 -4.33 13.61
N GLU A 61 -2.24 -4.49 12.28
CA GLU A 61 -1.68 -5.70 11.67
C GLU A 61 -0.26 -5.98 12.14
N LEU A 62 0.65 -4.99 12.04
CA LEU A 62 2.05 -5.17 12.43
C LEU A 62 2.21 -5.48 13.93
N LYS A 63 1.34 -4.94 14.79
CA LYS A 63 1.35 -5.23 16.23
C LYS A 63 1.03 -6.68 16.58
N MET A 64 0.46 -7.45 15.67
CA MET A 64 0.27 -8.90 15.89
C MET A 64 1.61 -9.66 15.87
N TYR A 65 2.67 -9.07 15.33
CA TYR A 65 3.96 -9.72 15.12
C TYR A 65 5.09 -9.12 15.96
N THR A 66 5.04 -7.82 16.28
CA THR A 66 6.02 -7.15 17.14
C THR A 66 5.40 -5.99 17.92
N ASP A 67 5.86 -5.78 19.15
CA ASP A 67 5.46 -4.63 19.99
C ASP A 67 6.36 -3.40 19.78
N GLN A 68 7.44 -3.54 19.00
CA GLN A 68 8.48 -2.51 18.85
C GLN A 68 8.27 -1.72 17.56
N ILE A 69 7.22 -0.87 17.54
CA ILE A 69 6.85 -0.09 16.36
C ILE A 69 6.89 1.39 16.72
N ASP A 70 7.75 2.14 16.02
CA ASP A 70 7.70 3.59 15.93
C ASP A 70 6.96 3.98 14.66
N SER A 71 6.08 4.99 14.72
CA SER A 71 5.26 5.40 13.58
C SER A 71 5.54 6.85 13.19
N LEU A 72 5.82 7.06 11.92
CA LEU A 72 5.99 8.37 11.30
C LEU A 72 4.96 8.53 10.18
N SER A 73 3.86 9.21 10.49
CA SER A 73 2.77 9.43 9.57
C SER A 73 2.81 10.83 8.99
N PHE A 74 2.58 10.93 7.69
CA PHE A 74 2.43 12.15 6.91
C PHE A 74 1.00 12.25 6.39
N ASP A 75 0.62 13.42 5.90
CA ASP A 75 -0.69 13.64 5.27
C ASP A 75 -0.89 12.75 4.04
N ASP A 76 -2.14 12.47 3.67
CA ASP A 76 -2.42 11.72 2.44
C ASP A 76 -1.89 12.46 1.21
N HIS A 77 -1.38 11.71 0.25
CA HIS A 77 -0.70 12.22 -0.94
C HIS A 77 0.59 13.04 -0.68
N HIS A 78 1.20 12.89 0.50
CA HIS A 78 2.42 13.60 0.86
C HIS A 78 3.56 13.34 -0.14
N HIS A 79 4.24 14.43 -0.54
CA HIS A 79 5.49 14.37 -1.31
C HIS A 79 6.65 14.51 -0.34
N PHE A 80 7.42 13.43 -0.17
CA PHE A 80 8.57 13.45 0.74
C PHE A 80 9.57 14.54 0.35
N SER A 81 9.91 15.40 1.30
CA SER A 81 10.96 16.40 1.17
C SER A 81 12.31 15.87 1.68
N HIS A 82 13.39 16.59 1.41
CA HIS A 82 14.69 16.28 2.00
C HIS A 82 14.66 16.24 3.54
N ARG A 83 13.85 17.10 4.15
CA ARG A 83 13.65 17.15 5.60
C ARG A 83 12.96 15.88 6.12
N ASP A 84 11.98 15.36 5.37
CA ASP A 84 11.27 14.15 5.76
C ASP A 84 12.21 12.94 5.67
N ILE A 85 13.04 12.84 4.64
CA ILE A 85 14.05 11.79 4.54
C ILE A 85 15.05 11.86 5.70
N GLN A 86 15.48 13.07 6.07
CA GLN A 86 16.35 13.25 7.22
C GLN A 86 15.65 12.80 8.52
N GLN A 87 14.37 13.12 8.69
CA GLN A 87 13.57 12.68 9.84
C GLN A 87 13.42 11.14 9.89
N ILE A 88 13.19 10.50 8.72
CA ILE A 88 13.16 9.03 8.61
C ILE A 88 14.51 8.44 9.09
N LYS A 89 15.62 8.98 8.57
CA LYS A 89 16.97 8.54 8.93
C LYS A 89 17.23 8.68 10.43
N GLU A 90 16.87 9.81 11.02
CA GLU A 90 17.06 10.07 12.44
C GLU A 90 16.23 9.14 13.33
N ARG A 91 14.96 8.90 12.97
CA ARG A 91 14.08 8.01 13.73
C ARG A 91 14.53 6.56 13.61
N PHE A 92 14.89 6.11 12.40
CA PHE A 92 15.44 4.77 12.20
C PHE A 92 16.73 4.55 12.99
N GLY A 93 17.61 5.57 13.05
CA GLY A 93 18.83 5.52 13.86
C GLY A 93 18.60 5.40 15.37
N LYS A 94 17.44 5.84 15.88
CA LYS A 94 17.07 5.75 17.31
C LYS A 94 16.50 4.38 17.71
N LEU A 95 16.11 3.55 16.76
CA LEU A 95 15.71 2.18 17.05
C LEU A 95 16.89 1.41 17.65
N LYS A 96 16.62 0.63 18.69
CA LYS A 96 17.68 -0.03 19.51
C LYS A 96 17.83 -1.51 19.22
N GLY A 97 16.84 -2.13 18.56
CA GLY A 97 16.86 -3.55 18.25
C GLY A 97 18.02 -3.95 17.35
N GLU A 98 18.43 -5.19 17.44
CA GLU A 98 19.44 -5.79 16.57
C GLU A 98 18.91 -5.89 15.13
N HIS A 99 17.63 -6.26 14.99
CA HIS A 99 16.94 -6.30 13.72
C HIS A 99 16.02 -5.08 13.58
N LYS A 100 16.19 -4.32 12.50
CA LYS A 100 15.43 -3.08 12.25
C LYS A 100 14.96 -3.02 10.84
N LEU A 101 13.72 -2.55 10.63
CA LEU A 101 13.17 -2.34 9.31
C LEU A 101 12.42 -1.00 9.23
N ILE A 102 12.39 -0.43 8.04
CA ILE A 102 11.46 0.63 7.65
C ILE A 102 10.36 -0.05 6.84
N VAL A 103 9.14 0.01 7.32
CA VAL A 103 7.97 -0.51 6.61
C VAL A 103 7.15 0.65 6.08
N THR A 104 6.77 0.57 4.82
CA THR A 104 5.95 1.60 4.16
C THR A 104 4.86 0.96 3.29
N THR A 105 3.94 1.75 2.74
CA THR A 105 2.96 1.25 1.76
C THR A 105 3.59 1.16 0.37
N GLU A 106 3.01 0.34 -0.54
CA GLU A 106 3.46 0.28 -1.94
C GLU A 106 3.38 1.66 -2.62
N LYS A 107 2.32 2.43 -2.32
CA LYS A 107 2.13 3.79 -2.81
C LYS A 107 3.26 4.73 -2.39
N ASP A 108 3.67 4.67 -1.12
CA ASP A 108 4.73 5.53 -0.61
C ASP A 108 6.12 5.04 -1.02
N ALA A 109 6.32 3.73 -1.17
CA ALA A 109 7.53 3.14 -1.72
C ALA A 109 7.85 3.70 -3.12
N THR A 110 6.86 3.85 -4.01
CA THR A 110 7.06 4.44 -5.35
C THR A 110 7.57 5.89 -5.31
N ARG A 111 7.27 6.63 -4.24
CA ARG A 111 7.76 8.00 -4.02
C ARG A 111 9.15 8.04 -3.41
N LEU A 112 9.49 7.04 -2.58
CA LEU A 112 10.79 6.94 -1.94
C LEU A 112 11.86 6.41 -2.89
N ILE A 113 11.52 5.50 -3.82
CA ILE A 113 12.49 4.79 -4.66
C ILE A 113 13.38 5.72 -5.51
N HIS A 114 12.85 6.86 -5.93
CA HIS A 114 13.57 7.85 -6.75
C HIS A 114 13.99 9.09 -5.98
N HIS A 115 13.84 9.10 -4.64
CA HIS A 115 14.11 10.29 -3.85
C HIS A 115 15.63 10.54 -3.72
N PRO A 116 16.16 11.69 -4.19
CA PRO A 116 17.61 11.94 -4.29
C PRO A 116 18.33 12.03 -2.94
N ALA A 117 17.59 12.34 -1.86
CA ALA A 117 18.17 12.40 -0.51
C ALA A 117 18.19 11.06 0.22
N LEU A 118 17.62 10.00 -0.36
CA LEU A 118 17.63 8.67 0.27
C LEU A 118 19.04 8.07 0.16
N SER A 119 19.68 7.85 1.31
CA SER A 119 21.04 7.30 1.34
C SER A 119 21.07 5.82 1.03
N GLU A 120 22.15 5.35 0.38
CA GLU A 120 22.38 3.95 0.08
C GLU A 120 22.35 3.06 1.35
N GLU A 121 22.76 3.62 2.50
CA GLU A 121 22.77 2.94 3.79
C GLU A 121 21.37 2.56 4.29
N LEU A 122 20.31 3.31 3.93
CA LEU A 122 18.94 3.04 4.34
C LEU A 122 18.20 2.06 3.42
N LYS A 123 18.57 2.02 2.16
CA LYS A 123 17.88 1.24 1.14
C LYS A 123 17.65 -0.23 1.49
N PRO A 124 18.65 -0.94 2.07
CA PRO A 124 18.48 -2.36 2.41
C PRO A 124 17.42 -2.64 3.48
N PHE A 125 17.03 -1.61 4.24
CA PHE A 125 16.09 -1.74 5.35
C PHE A 125 14.65 -1.34 4.98
N ILE A 126 14.39 -0.87 3.75
CA ILE A 126 13.09 -0.36 3.34
C ILE A 126 12.30 -1.45 2.64
N TYR A 127 11.13 -1.75 3.22
CA TYR A 127 10.19 -2.74 2.73
C TYR A 127 8.81 -2.13 2.51
N ALA A 128 8.16 -2.53 1.43
CA ALA A 128 6.75 -2.22 1.19
C ALA A 128 5.87 -3.35 1.73
N LEU A 129 4.77 -2.98 2.36
CA LEU A 129 3.71 -3.91 2.77
C LEU A 129 2.62 -3.92 1.72
N PRO A 130 2.45 -5.00 0.95
CA PRO A 130 1.35 -5.15 0.01
C PRO A 130 0.02 -5.26 0.75
N ILE A 131 -0.99 -4.53 0.23
CA ILE A 131 -2.33 -4.51 0.81
C ILE A 131 -3.33 -4.78 -0.31
N GLU A 132 -4.08 -5.85 -0.18
CA GLU A 132 -5.16 -6.21 -1.09
C GLU A 132 -6.52 -6.03 -0.42
N ILE A 133 -7.53 -5.71 -1.22
CA ILE A 133 -8.92 -5.70 -0.76
C ILE A 133 -9.56 -7.03 -1.15
N GLU A 134 -10.06 -7.75 -0.16
CA GLU A 134 -10.81 -8.97 -0.35
C GLU A 134 -12.31 -8.72 -0.15
N ILE A 135 -13.12 -9.13 -1.10
CA ILE A 135 -14.58 -9.11 -0.96
C ILE A 135 -15.03 -10.37 -0.22
N LEU A 136 -15.65 -10.16 0.93
CA LEU A 136 -16.05 -11.24 1.83
C LEU A 136 -17.27 -12.01 1.30
N GLN A 137 -17.60 -13.12 2.00
CA GLN A 137 -18.78 -13.97 1.74
C GLN A 137 -18.79 -14.61 0.33
N ASN A 138 -17.63 -14.89 -0.26
CA ASN A 138 -17.49 -15.45 -1.61
C ASN A 138 -18.21 -14.62 -2.70
N GLN A 139 -18.31 -13.31 -2.52
CA GLN A 139 -19.04 -12.42 -3.43
C GLN A 139 -18.12 -11.70 -4.44
N GLN A 140 -16.84 -12.05 -4.53
CA GLN A 140 -15.87 -11.39 -5.42
C GLN A 140 -16.33 -11.39 -6.89
N ASP A 141 -16.77 -12.54 -7.41
CA ASP A 141 -17.21 -12.65 -8.80
C ASP A 141 -18.48 -11.83 -9.07
N LYS A 142 -19.42 -11.85 -8.12
CA LYS A 142 -20.64 -11.05 -8.21
C LYS A 142 -20.34 -9.55 -8.18
N PHE A 143 -19.44 -9.11 -7.30
CA PHE A 143 -18.96 -7.74 -7.24
C PHE A 143 -18.30 -7.31 -8.56
N ASN A 144 -17.38 -8.12 -9.09
CA ASN A 144 -16.71 -7.85 -10.36
C ASN A 144 -17.70 -7.74 -11.52
N GLN A 145 -18.67 -8.66 -11.62
CA GLN A 145 -19.72 -8.60 -12.66
C GLN A 145 -20.55 -7.33 -12.55
N HIS A 146 -20.87 -6.89 -11.35
CA HIS A 146 -21.63 -5.67 -11.10
C HIS A 146 -20.88 -4.42 -11.59
N ILE A 147 -19.60 -4.30 -11.22
CA ILE A 147 -18.73 -3.18 -11.65
C ILE A 147 -18.57 -3.18 -13.18
N ILE A 148 -18.28 -4.34 -13.77
CA ILE A 148 -18.12 -4.46 -15.23
C ILE A 148 -19.42 -4.11 -15.95
N GLY A 149 -20.57 -4.57 -15.45
CA GLY A 149 -21.89 -4.24 -15.97
C GLY A 149 -22.14 -2.73 -15.97
N TYR A 150 -21.92 -2.08 -14.83
CA TYR A 150 -22.07 -0.64 -14.67
C TYR A 150 -21.18 0.17 -15.63
N VAL A 151 -19.92 -0.20 -15.77
CA VAL A 151 -18.97 0.47 -16.69
C VAL A 151 -19.44 0.33 -18.14
N ARG A 152 -19.87 -0.88 -18.56
CA ARG A 152 -20.36 -1.13 -19.92
C ARG A 152 -21.62 -0.34 -20.26
N GLU A 153 -22.57 -0.23 -19.35
CA GLU A 153 -23.79 0.55 -19.52
C GLU A 153 -23.50 2.04 -19.66
N ASN A 154 -22.62 2.58 -18.80
CA ASN A 154 -22.26 4.00 -18.86
C ASN A 154 -21.44 4.35 -20.11
N THR A 155 -20.54 3.47 -20.57
CA THR A 155 -19.80 3.68 -21.81
C THR A 155 -20.72 3.71 -23.04
N ARG A 156 -21.75 2.87 -23.06
CA ARG A 156 -22.78 2.92 -24.13
C ARG A 156 -23.56 4.22 -24.11
N ASN A 157 -24.00 4.68 -22.95
CA ASN A 157 -24.78 5.92 -22.81
C ASN A 157 -23.96 7.16 -23.22
N SER A 158 -22.66 7.24 -22.89
CA SER A 158 -21.80 8.34 -23.34
C SER A 158 -21.60 8.36 -24.85
N SER A 159 -21.48 7.20 -25.50
CA SER A 159 -21.33 7.11 -26.96
C SER A 159 -22.61 7.46 -27.72
N PHE A 160 -23.80 7.32 -27.10
CA PHE A 160 -25.07 7.78 -27.67
C PHE A 160 -25.23 9.30 -27.55
N SER A 161 -24.89 9.91 -26.43
CA SER A 161 -24.98 11.37 -26.24
C SER A 161 -24.04 12.16 -27.16
N GLU A 162 -22.84 11.62 -27.47
CA GLU A 162 -21.91 12.23 -28.45
C GLU A 162 -22.46 12.17 -29.89
N ARG A 163 -23.18 11.12 -30.27
CA ARG A 163 -23.78 10.99 -31.60
C ARG A 163 -25.01 11.92 -31.81
N GLU A 164 -25.81 12.14 -30.78
CA GLU A 164 -26.93 13.09 -30.86
C GLU A 164 -26.45 14.54 -30.99
N ASN A 165 -25.38 14.92 -30.31
CA ASN A 165 -24.80 16.26 -30.42
C ASN A 165 -24.11 16.52 -31.77
N ALA A 166 -23.61 15.49 -32.45
CA ALA A 166 -22.97 15.59 -33.76
C ALA A 166 -23.97 15.71 -34.93
N HIS A 167 -25.28 15.45 -34.71
CA HIS A 167 -26.34 15.58 -35.73
C HIS A 167 -27.12 16.89 -35.62
N GLN A 168 -26.80 17.75 -34.64
CA GLN A 168 -27.43 19.06 -34.42
C GLN A 168 -26.51 20.27 -34.77
N SER A 169 -25.37 20.00 -35.44
CA SER A 169 -24.44 21.05 -35.87
C SER A 169 -24.41 21.21 -37.37
#